data_91070d93c670d17325a2cab074fbb059
#
_entry.id   91070d93c670d17325a2cab074fbb059
#
_cell.length_a   1.000
_cell.length_b   1.000
_cell.length_c   1.000
_cell.angle_alpha   90.00
_cell.angle_beta   90.00
_cell.angle_gamma   90.00
#
_symmetry.space_group_name_H-M   'P 1'
#
loop_
_entity.id
_entity.type
_entity.pdbx_description
1 polymer ?
#
loop_
_entity_poly.entity_id
_entity_poly.type
_entity_poly.pdbx_seq_one_letter_code
_entity_poly.pdbx_strand_id
1 'polypeptide(L)'
;MAEACYERWEGRGALGYLTLAAICEGQLEDPPDAARLVVAHDCFPTGMLGYWGRRLADGGLVAALTATSPPRLGHPDGGPKLAGTNPLAIAIPSSDGKPIVSDVSWGRVTYGDVIAGIARDDELVPFGGEHAHKAFAMSLGLQLLVDALVGGGYGAVLLVARPEADPVPALRVRASDVRLPGDA
;
A
#
# COMPACT_ATOMS: atom_id res chain seq x y z
N MET A 1 -6.49 -25.65 16.65
CA MET A 1 -5.32 -25.47 15.75
C MET A 1 -4.94 -24.01 15.81
N ALA A 2 -3.65 -23.67 15.86
CA ALA A 2 -3.26 -22.26 15.75
C ALA A 2 -3.66 -21.78 14.36
N GLU A 3 -4.28 -20.63 14.27
CA GLU A 3 -4.61 -19.98 12.99
C GLU A 3 -3.33 -19.66 12.22
N ALA A 4 -3.37 -19.77 10.88
CA ALA A 4 -2.25 -19.35 10.06
C ALA A 4 -2.16 -17.82 10.08
N CYS A 5 -1.14 -17.28 10.77
CA CYS A 5 -0.86 -15.84 10.79
C CYS A 5 -0.03 -15.36 9.59
N TYR A 6 0.27 -16.25 8.63
CA TYR A 6 1.04 -15.98 7.43
C TYR A 6 0.44 -16.73 6.23
N GLU A 7 0.26 -16.01 5.13
CA GLU A 7 -0.17 -16.56 3.84
C GLU A 7 0.79 -16.14 2.73
N ARG A 8 1.00 -17.04 1.76
CA ARG A 8 1.74 -16.77 0.55
C ARG A 8 0.89 -17.06 -0.69
N TRP A 9 0.84 -16.08 -1.57
CA TRP A 9 0.10 -16.11 -2.83
C TRP A 9 1.05 -16.01 -4.03
N GLU A 10 0.71 -16.67 -5.11
CA GLU A 10 1.48 -16.67 -6.36
C GLU A 10 0.62 -16.08 -7.49
N GLY A 11 1.05 -14.95 -8.04
CA GLY A 11 0.32 -14.25 -9.10
C GLY A 11 0.41 -14.94 -10.47
N ARG A 12 1.44 -15.76 -10.71
CA ARG A 12 1.61 -16.60 -11.91
C ARG A 12 1.51 -15.83 -13.23
N GLY A 13 2.09 -14.63 -13.29
CA GLY A 13 2.05 -13.77 -14.46
C GLY A 13 0.71 -13.08 -14.71
N ALA A 14 -0.27 -13.23 -13.82
CA ALA A 14 -1.51 -12.47 -13.89
C ALA A 14 -1.29 -11.01 -13.49
N LEU A 15 -2.19 -10.12 -13.93
CA LEU A 15 -2.18 -8.76 -13.45
C LEU A 15 -2.32 -8.73 -11.93
N GLY A 16 -1.48 -7.97 -11.24
CA GLY A 16 -1.51 -7.83 -9.79
C GLY A 16 -2.85 -7.39 -9.22
N TYR A 17 -3.66 -6.68 -10.00
CA TYR A 17 -5.07 -6.39 -9.68
C TYR A 17 -5.88 -7.65 -9.37
N LEU A 18 -5.72 -8.71 -10.17
CA LEU A 18 -6.47 -9.96 -9.98
C LEU A 18 -6.00 -10.69 -8.73
N THR A 19 -4.69 -10.69 -8.50
CA THR A 19 -4.09 -11.28 -7.30
C THR A 19 -4.58 -10.56 -6.04
N LEU A 20 -4.54 -9.22 -6.01
CA LEU A 20 -5.02 -8.44 -4.86
C LEU A 20 -6.54 -8.55 -4.68
N ALA A 21 -7.32 -8.66 -5.76
CA ALA A 21 -8.75 -8.90 -5.66
C ALA A 21 -9.05 -10.22 -4.94
N ALA A 22 -8.39 -11.32 -5.37
CA ALA A 22 -8.56 -12.64 -4.76
C ALA A 22 -8.09 -12.66 -3.28
N ILE A 23 -6.97 -12.00 -2.97
CA ILE A 23 -6.50 -11.86 -1.59
C ILE A 23 -7.55 -11.13 -0.75
N CYS A 24 -8.03 -9.96 -1.19
CA CYS A 24 -9.02 -9.19 -0.44
C CYS A 24 -10.32 -9.99 -0.23
N GLU A 25 -10.79 -10.71 -1.24
CA GLU A 25 -11.95 -11.61 -1.11
C GLU A 25 -11.70 -12.68 -0.06
N GLY A 26 -10.58 -13.40 -0.14
CA GLY A 26 -10.23 -14.42 0.84
C GLY A 26 -10.14 -13.88 2.27
N GLN A 27 -9.54 -12.69 2.48
CA GLN A 27 -9.46 -12.08 3.81
C GLN A 27 -10.82 -11.61 4.34
N LEU A 28 -11.78 -11.30 3.48
CA LEU A 28 -13.14 -10.93 3.87
C LEU A 28 -14.03 -12.16 4.13
N GLU A 29 -13.81 -13.25 3.41
CA GLU A 29 -14.53 -14.52 3.60
C GLU A 29 -14.03 -15.26 4.84
N ASP A 30 -12.72 -15.26 5.07
CA ASP A 30 -12.07 -15.89 6.23
C ASP A 30 -11.13 -14.87 6.92
N PRO A 31 -11.71 -13.90 7.67
CA PRO A 31 -10.91 -12.88 8.32
C PRO A 31 -10.08 -13.45 9.47
N PRO A 32 -8.86 -12.92 9.72
CA PRO A 32 -7.99 -13.39 10.80
C PRO A 32 -8.65 -13.23 12.17
N ASP A 33 -8.37 -14.13 13.13
CA ASP A 33 -8.82 -13.98 14.51
C ASP A 33 -8.22 -12.72 15.17
N ALA A 34 -6.95 -12.43 14.91
CA ALA A 34 -6.26 -11.23 15.35
C ALA A 34 -5.59 -10.50 14.19
N ALA A 35 -4.54 -11.07 13.60
CA ALA A 35 -3.80 -10.48 12.49
C ALA A 35 -3.20 -11.56 11.58
N ARG A 36 -3.06 -11.22 10.29
CA ARG A 36 -2.46 -12.06 9.26
C ARG A 36 -1.52 -11.25 8.38
N LEU A 37 -0.32 -11.76 8.15
CA LEU A 37 0.62 -11.25 7.16
C LEU A 37 0.41 -12.02 5.85
N VAL A 38 0.08 -11.32 4.78
CA VAL A 38 -0.10 -11.88 3.44
C VAL A 38 1.00 -11.39 2.53
N VAL A 39 1.66 -12.29 1.83
CA VAL A 39 2.73 -12.01 0.88
C VAL A 39 2.33 -12.49 -0.50
N ALA A 40 2.36 -11.62 -1.50
CA ALA A 40 2.04 -11.95 -2.88
C ALA A 40 3.28 -11.81 -3.77
N HIS A 41 3.71 -12.90 -4.38
CA HIS A 41 4.76 -12.95 -5.39
C HIS A 41 4.14 -12.76 -6.79
N ASP A 42 4.94 -12.23 -7.73
CA ASP A 42 4.53 -12.00 -9.13
C ASP A 42 3.21 -11.19 -9.21
N CYS A 43 3.16 -10.08 -8.45
CA CYS A 43 1.98 -9.25 -8.26
C CYS A 43 2.25 -7.82 -8.73
N PHE A 44 2.18 -7.61 -10.06
CA PHE A 44 2.37 -6.30 -10.69
C PHE A 44 1.62 -6.25 -12.04
N PRO A 45 1.07 -5.08 -12.43
CA PRO A 45 0.84 -3.87 -11.61
C PRO A 45 -0.30 -4.05 -10.61
N THR A 46 -0.22 -3.36 -9.46
CA THR A 46 -1.20 -3.46 -8.37
C THR A 46 -2.26 -2.34 -8.39
N GLY A 47 -2.00 -1.30 -9.17
CA GLY A 47 -2.82 -0.08 -9.18
C GLY A 47 -2.72 0.70 -7.87
N MET A 48 -3.77 1.45 -7.57
CA MET A 48 -3.89 2.27 -6.37
C MET A 48 -4.15 1.37 -5.14
N LEU A 49 -3.19 1.32 -4.21
CA LEU A 49 -3.31 0.45 -3.02
C LEU A 49 -4.43 0.87 -2.08
N GLY A 50 -4.76 2.16 -2.05
CA GLY A 50 -5.88 2.68 -1.27
C GLY A 50 -7.23 2.05 -1.65
N TYR A 51 -7.42 1.63 -2.89
CA TYR A 51 -8.63 0.90 -3.31
C TYR A 51 -8.76 -0.43 -2.55
N TRP A 52 -7.68 -1.20 -2.48
CA TRP A 52 -7.65 -2.49 -1.79
C TRP A 52 -7.78 -2.33 -0.27
N GLY A 53 -7.06 -1.34 0.28
CA GLY A 53 -7.18 -0.98 1.70
C GLY A 53 -8.61 -0.60 2.07
N ARG A 54 -9.27 0.25 1.26
CA ARG A 54 -10.68 0.63 1.46
C ARG A 54 -11.59 -0.58 1.48
N ARG A 55 -11.45 -1.49 0.52
CA ARG A 55 -12.27 -2.69 0.43
C ARG A 55 -12.18 -3.54 1.71
N LEU A 56 -10.97 -3.70 2.27
CA LEU A 56 -10.77 -4.40 3.55
C LEU A 56 -11.38 -3.62 4.71
N ALA A 57 -11.19 -2.30 4.75
CA ALA A 57 -11.73 -1.45 5.82
C ALA A 57 -13.27 -1.36 5.78
N ASP A 58 -13.89 -1.31 4.61
CA ASP A 58 -15.35 -1.39 4.44
C ASP A 58 -15.90 -2.74 4.95
N GLY A 59 -15.09 -3.80 4.91
CA GLY A 59 -15.36 -5.11 5.53
C GLY A 59 -15.00 -5.20 7.02
N GLY A 60 -14.61 -4.10 7.65
CA GLY A 60 -14.32 -4.03 9.09
C GLY A 60 -12.92 -4.43 9.50
N LEU A 61 -11.97 -4.53 8.58
CA LEU A 61 -10.58 -4.94 8.84
C LEU A 61 -9.63 -3.74 8.77
N VAL A 62 -8.67 -3.68 9.68
CA VAL A 62 -7.49 -2.81 9.55
C VAL A 62 -6.58 -3.41 8.50
N ALA A 63 -6.05 -2.58 7.60
CA ALA A 63 -5.11 -3.03 6.59
C ALA A 63 -3.93 -2.07 6.44
N ALA A 64 -2.74 -2.62 6.23
CA ALA A 64 -1.57 -1.90 5.77
C ALA A 64 -0.94 -2.65 4.59
N LEU A 65 -0.77 -1.98 3.45
CA LEU A 65 -0.35 -2.59 2.20
C LEU A 65 0.81 -1.83 1.58
N THR A 66 1.78 -2.57 1.07
CA THR A 66 2.83 -2.02 0.20
C THR A 66 3.08 -2.95 -0.98
N ALA A 67 3.58 -2.41 -2.07
CA ALA A 67 3.93 -3.19 -3.26
C ALA A 67 5.16 -2.59 -3.95
N THR A 68 5.91 -3.44 -4.65
CA THR A 68 7.06 -3.00 -5.44
C THR A 68 6.67 -2.71 -6.89
N SER A 69 7.42 -1.82 -7.50
CA SER A 69 7.34 -1.46 -8.91
C SER A 69 8.74 -1.31 -9.50
N PRO A 70 8.90 -1.23 -10.85
CA PRO A 70 10.20 -1.05 -11.47
C PRO A 70 11.00 0.11 -10.88
N PRO A 71 12.33 -0.02 -10.71
CA PRO A 71 13.18 1.01 -10.12
C PRO A 71 13.14 2.31 -10.95
N ARG A 72 12.60 3.37 -10.36
CA ARG A 72 12.44 4.68 -11.01
C ARG A 72 12.88 5.84 -10.13
N LEU A 73 13.00 5.61 -8.81
CA LEU A 73 13.47 6.60 -7.86
C LEU A 73 14.95 6.37 -7.54
N GLY A 74 15.74 7.43 -7.65
CA GLY A 74 17.12 7.51 -7.21
C GLY A 74 17.26 8.41 -5.98
N HIS A 75 18.48 8.45 -5.41
CA HIS A 75 18.79 9.40 -4.34
C HIS A 75 18.69 10.85 -4.87
N PRO A 76 18.17 11.81 -4.07
CA PRO A 76 18.08 13.22 -4.52
C PRO A 76 19.40 13.84 -4.96
N ASP A 77 20.51 13.45 -4.35
CA ASP A 77 21.85 13.94 -4.72
C ASP A 77 22.44 13.26 -5.96
N GLY A 78 21.67 12.37 -6.61
CA GLY A 78 22.09 11.66 -7.83
C GLY A 78 22.42 10.19 -7.61
N GLY A 79 22.82 9.52 -8.69
CA GLY A 79 23.13 8.09 -8.69
C GLY A 79 22.07 7.24 -9.39
N PRO A 80 22.18 5.89 -9.29
CA PRO A 80 21.25 5.00 -9.96
C PRO A 80 19.86 5.04 -9.34
N LYS A 81 18.85 4.68 -10.15
CA LYS A 81 17.48 4.43 -9.67
C LYS A 81 17.44 3.08 -8.97
N LEU A 82 17.19 3.05 -7.66
CA LEU A 82 17.30 1.86 -6.81
C LEU A 82 15.96 1.34 -6.32
N ALA A 83 14.93 2.15 -6.32
CA ALA A 83 13.60 1.77 -5.83
C ALA A 83 12.50 2.18 -6.81
N GLY A 84 11.37 1.52 -6.74
CA GLY A 84 10.14 1.96 -7.39
C GLY A 84 9.49 3.13 -6.65
N THR A 85 8.28 3.51 -7.01
CA THR A 85 7.49 4.48 -6.24
C THR A 85 6.89 3.87 -4.98
N ASN A 86 6.87 2.57 -4.90
CA ASN A 86 6.58 1.67 -3.76
C ASN A 86 5.57 2.26 -2.76
N PRO A 87 4.29 2.34 -3.12
CA PRO A 87 3.28 2.99 -2.29
C PRO A 87 3.08 2.27 -0.94
N LEU A 88 2.64 3.02 0.05
CA LEU A 88 2.12 2.50 1.30
C LEU A 88 0.68 2.98 1.48
N ALA A 89 -0.26 2.04 1.59
CA ALA A 89 -1.62 2.34 1.97
C ALA A 89 -1.91 1.81 3.38
N ILE A 90 -2.60 2.63 4.19
CA ILE A 90 -3.12 2.25 5.51
C ILE A 90 -4.59 2.55 5.53
N ALA A 91 -5.41 1.56 5.88
CA ALA A 91 -6.84 1.70 5.95
C ALA A 91 -7.35 1.25 7.33
N ILE A 92 -8.14 2.12 7.95
CA ILE A 92 -8.72 1.92 9.29
C ILE A 92 -10.23 1.96 9.14
N PRO A 93 -10.95 0.88 9.50
CA PRO A 93 -12.40 0.84 9.46
C PRO A 93 -13.01 1.81 10.45
N SER A 94 -14.27 2.16 10.24
CA SER A 94 -15.01 3.00 11.17
C SER A 94 -16.47 2.59 11.25
N SER A 95 -17.02 2.65 12.45
CA SER A 95 -18.44 2.38 12.73
C SER A 95 -19.40 3.41 12.10
N ASP A 96 -18.90 4.58 11.69
CA ASP A 96 -19.67 5.58 10.94
C ASP A 96 -19.76 5.28 9.43
N GLY A 97 -19.16 4.16 8.97
CA GLY A 97 -19.14 3.74 7.57
C GLY A 97 -18.18 4.57 6.69
N LYS A 98 -17.31 5.38 7.29
CA LYS A 98 -16.35 6.23 6.57
C LYS A 98 -14.92 5.92 7.03
N PRO A 99 -14.29 4.87 6.51
CA PRO A 99 -12.93 4.50 6.90
C PRO A 99 -11.92 5.60 6.57
N ILE A 100 -10.86 5.69 7.36
CA ILE A 100 -9.68 6.48 6.99
C ILE A 100 -8.83 5.64 6.04
N VAL A 101 -8.46 6.20 4.88
CA VAL A 101 -7.59 5.54 3.90
C VAL A 101 -6.47 6.48 3.49
N SER A 102 -5.29 6.23 3.98
CA SER A 102 -4.05 6.89 3.56
C SER A 102 -3.42 6.05 2.45
N ASP A 103 -3.14 6.65 1.29
CA ASP A 103 -2.42 5.99 0.20
C ASP A 103 -1.38 6.97 -0.36
N VAL A 104 -0.11 6.66 -0.15
CA VAL A 104 1.00 7.56 -0.48
C VAL A 104 2.06 6.79 -1.27
N SER A 105 2.39 7.26 -2.47
CA SER A 105 3.62 6.87 -3.16
C SER A 105 4.76 7.81 -2.77
N TRP A 106 6.01 7.35 -2.90
CA TRP A 106 7.18 8.12 -2.48
C TRP A 106 7.79 8.96 -3.61
N GLY A 107 7.20 8.88 -4.81
CA GLY A 107 7.52 9.77 -5.92
C GLY A 107 6.70 11.08 -5.85
N ARG A 108 7.25 12.15 -6.40
CA ARG A 108 6.55 13.42 -6.62
C ARG A 108 5.32 13.23 -7.52
N VAL A 109 5.45 12.34 -8.49
CA VAL A 109 4.37 11.83 -9.35
C VAL A 109 4.40 10.31 -9.34
N THR A 110 3.32 9.68 -9.77
CA THR A 110 3.27 8.22 -9.90
C THR A 110 3.72 7.79 -11.30
N TYR A 111 4.13 6.53 -11.43
CA TYR A 111 4.40 5.97 -12.76
C TYR A 111 3.12 5.88 -13.60
N GLY A 112 1.97 5.71 -12.95
CA GLY A 112 0.66 5.79 -13.62
C GLY A 112 0.43 7.14 -14.28
N ASP A 113 0.80 8.25 -13.63
CA ASP A 113 0.68 9.60 -14.21
C ASP A 113 1.57 9.76 -15.44
N VAL A 114 2.77 9.16 -15.43
CA VAL A 114 3.67 9.20 -16.59
C VAL A 114 3.10 8.40 -17.75
N ILE A 115 2.59 7.19 -17.51
CA ILE A 115 1.95 6.38 -18.56
C ILE A 115 0.71 7.06 -19.13
N ALA A 116 -0.07 7.74 -18.30
CA ALA A 116 -1.26 8.49 -18.70
C ALA A 116 -0.93 9.82 -19.40
N GLY A 117 0.35 10.21 -19.49
CA GLY A 117 0.77 11.48 -20.08
C GLY A 117 0.43 12.72 -19.25
N ILE A 118 0.10 12.52 -17.96
CA ILE A 118 -0.20 13.60 -17.00
C ILE A 118 1.10 14.20 -16.46
N ALA A 119 2.15 13.39 -16.33
CA ALA A 119 3.45 13.81 -15.85
C ALA A 119 4.58 13.28 -16.77
N ARG A 120 5.78 13.88 -16.67
CA ARG A 120 6.97 13.44 -17.41
C ARG A 120 7.81 12.47 -16.57
N ASP A 121 8.60 11.62 -17.22
CA ASP A 121 9.50 10.64 -16.55
C ASP A 121 10.57 11.33 -15.68
N ASP A 122 11.02 12.54 -16.03
CA ASP A 122 11.97 13.32 -15.23
C ASP A 122 11.35 13.91 -13.95
N GLU A 123 10.02 13.88 -13.80
CA GLU A 123 9.31 14.26 -12.57
C GLU A 123 9.20 13.10 -11.57
N LEU A 124 9.58 11.88 -11.97
CA LEU A 124 9.69 10.71 -11.09
C LEU A 124 10.92 10.83 -10.18
N VAL A 125 10.84 11.73 -9.24
CA VAL A 125 11.83 11.98 -8.18
C VAL A 125 11.17 11.85 -6.81
N PRO A 126 11.92 11.53 -5.75
CA PRO A 126 11.34 11.47 -4.40
C PRO A 126 10.71 12.81 -4.02
N PHE A 127 9.52 12.79 -3.42
CA PHE A 127 8.87 14.01 -2.95
C PHE A 127 9.58 14.59 -1.70
N GLY A 128 9.26 15.85 -1.35
CA GLY A 128 9.69 16.45 -0.08
C GLY A 128 10.75 17.55 -0.20
N GLY A 129 11.14 17.97 -1.40
CA GLY A 129 12.11 19.06 -1.62
C GLY A 129 13.42 18.81 -0.88
N GLU A 130 13.80 19.68 0.05
CA GLU A 130 15.02 19.54 0.88
C GLU A 130 15.03 18.23 1.70
N HIS A 131 13.87 17.64 1.95
CA HIS A 131 13.70 16.39 2.70
C HIS A 131 13.45 15.17 1.82
N ALA A 132 13.64 15.27 0.51
CA ALA A 132 13.40 14.19 -0.46
C ALA A 132 14.17 12.89 -0.13
N HIS A 133 15.31 13.00 0.55
CA HIS A 133 16.06 11.84 1.06
C HIS A 133 15.24 10.95 2.00
N LYS A 134 14.23 11.51 2.74
CA LYS A 134 13.35 10.72 3.61
C LYS A 134 12.37 9.89 2.78
N ALA A 135 11.79 10.47 1.72
CA ALA A 135 10.92 9.73 0.81
C ALA A 135 11.69 8.63 0.07
N PHE A 136 12.92 8.92 -0.37
CA PHE A 136 13.80 7.90 -0.96
C PHE A 136 14.11 6.76 0.03
N ALA A 137 14.45 7.08 1.28
CA ALA A 137 14.73 6.08 2.31
C ALA A 137 13.51 5.18 2.59
N MET A 138 12.30 5.75 2.64
CA MET A 138 11.07 4.98 2.81
C MET A 138 10.80 4.07 1.61
N SER A 139 10.93 4.61 0.39
CA SER A 139 10.76 3.81 -0.82
C SER A 139 11.74 2.64 -0.90
N LEU A 140 13.01 2.88 -0.59
CA LEU A 140 14.04 1.85 -0.57
C LEU A 140 13.78 0.81 0.53
N GLY A 141 13.39 1.26 1.72
CA GLY A 141 13.04 0.36 2.83
C GLY A 141 11.88 -0.56 2.48
N LEU A 142 10.83 -0.03 1.85
CA LEU A 142 9.70 -0.84 1.38
C LEU A 142 10.08 -1.77 0.24
N GLN A 143 10.96 -1.34 -0.69
CA GLN A 143 11.52 -2.21 -1.71
C GLN A 143 12.16 -3.45 -1.08
N LEU A 144 13.10 -3.22 -0.16
CA LEU A 144 13.85 -4.29 0.48
C LEU A 144 12.97 -5.18 1.38
N LEU A 145 11.96 -4.61 2.04
CA LEU A 145 10.99 -5.38 2.81
C LEU A 145 10.23 -6.36 1.92
N VAL A 146 9.69 -5.88 0.80
CA VAL A 146 8.95 -6.74 -0.14
C VAL A 146 9.89 -7.76 -0.76
N ASP A 147 11.07 -7.36 -1.24
CA ASP A 147 12.05 -8.25 -1.85
C ASP A 147 12.47 -9.39 -0.88
N ALA A 148 12.67 -9.06 0.40
CA ALA A 148 13.06 -10.03 1.42
C ALA A 148 11.94 -11.04 1.73
N LEU A 149 10.68 -10.63 1.71
CA LEU A 149 9.54 -11.51 2.01
C LEU A 149 9.03 -12.26 0.79
N VAL A 150 9.08 -11.63 -0.38
CA VAL A 150 8.61 -12.21 -1.65
C VAL A 150 9.66 -13.14 -2.27
N GLY A 151 10.94 -12.84 -2.11
CA GLY A 151 12.05 -13.65 -2.65
C GLY A 151 12.48 -13.25 -4.06
N GLY A 152 12.20 -12.02 -4.47
CA GLY A 152 12.58 -11.43 -5.75
C GLY A 152 11.40 -11.23 -6.71
N GLY A 153 11.62 -10.44 -7.76
CA GLY A 153 10.53 -10.01 -8.65
C GLY A 153 9.68 -8.90 -8.04
N TYR A 154 8.52 -8.63 -8.63
CA TYR A 154 7.57 -7.67 -8.09
C TYR A 154 6.54 -8.39 -7.21
N GLY A 155 6.21 -7.76 -6.09
CA GLY A 155 5.26 -8.34 -5.16
C GLY A 155 4.55 -7.31 -4.29
N ALA A 156 3.70 -7.83 -3.42
CA ALA A 156 2.99 -7.05 -2.43
C ALA A 156 3.05 -7.73 -1.06
N VAL A 157 2.98 -6.92 -0.03
CA VAL A 157 2.90 -7.36 1.37
C VAL A 157 1.72 -6.63 2.01
N LEU A 158 0.85 -7.40 2.66
CA LEU A 158 -0.34 -6.90 3.35
C LEU A 158 -0.32 -7.39 4.80
N LEU A 159 -0.54 -6.49 5.73
CA LEU A 159 -0.99 -6.80 7.08
C LEU A 159 -2.50 -6.58 7.13
N VAL A 160 -3.24 -7.60 7.55
CA VAL A 160 -4.69 -7.53 7.76
C VAL A 160 -4.98 -7.90 9.21
N ALA A 161 -5.80 -7.11 9.91
CA ALA A 161 -6.08 -7.35 11.33
C ALA A 161 -7.51 -6.96 11.71
N ARG A 162 -8.03 -7.61 12.75
CA ARG A 162 -9.25 -7.14 13.42
C ARG A 162 -8.93 -5.93 14.28
N PRO A 163 -9.74 -4.87 14.24
CA PRO A 163 -9.56 -3.74 15.15
C PRO A 163 -10.00 -4.11 16.57
N GLU A 164 -9.22 -3.70 17.57
CA GLU A 164 -9.63 -3.77 18.97
C GLU A 164 -10.39 -2.52 19.42
N ALA A 165 -10.30 -1.43 18.65
CA ALA A 165 -10.97 -0.16 18.93
C ALA A 165 -11.28 0.60 17.64
N ASP A 166 -12.26 1.49 17.68
CA ASP A 166 -12.56 2.43 16.59
C ASP A 166 -12.13 3.86 16.98
N PRO A 167 -10.95 4.30 16.55
CA PRO A 167 -10.46 5.65 16.84
C PRO A 167 -11.02 6.73 15.92
N VAL A 168 -11.68 6.35 14.81
CA VAL A 168 -12.03 7.27 13.71
C VAL A 168 -13.11 8.27 14.11
N PRO A 169 -14.23 7.93 14.77
CA PRO A 169 -15.24 8.90 15.17
C PRO A 169 -14.69 10.01 16.07
N ALA A 170 -13.85 9.65 17.05
CA ALA A 170 -13.21 10.62 17.93
C ALA A 170 -12.20 11.53 17.18
N LEU A 171 -11.51 11.00 16.17
CA LEU A 171 -10.66 11.79 15.28
C LEU A 171 -11.49 12.78 14.47
N ARG A 172 -12.61 12.36 13.89
CA ARG A 172 -13.50 13.22 13.08
C ARG A 172 -14.07 14.38 13.89
N VAL A 173 -14.46 14.14 15.12
CA VAL A 173 -14.92 15.23 16.02
C VAL A 173 -13.83 16.29 16.21
N ARG A 174 -12.57 15.89 16.39
CA ARG A 174 -11.44 16.82 16.55
C ARG A 174 -11.02 17.50 15.25
N ALA A 175 -11.30 16.89 14.11
CA ALA A 175 -10.91 17.35 12.77
C ALA A 175 -12.09 17.95 12.00
N SER A 176 -13.05 18.59 12.68
CA SER A 176 -14.34 19.05 12.12
C SER A 176 -14.22 19.87 10.83
N ASP A 177 -13.11 20.62 10.68
CA ASP A 177 -12.87 21.51 9.55
C ASP A 177 -11.74 21.04 8.61
N VAL A 178 -11.25 19.82 8.81
CA VAL A 178 -10.14 19.25 8.04
C VAL A 178 -10.62 18.05 7.24
N ARG A 179 -10.34 18.06 5.93
CA ARG A 179 -10.55 16.89 5.08
C ARG A 179 -9.58 15.80 5.51
N LEU A 180 -10.11 14.64 5.88
CA LEU A 180 -9.32 13.49 6.28
C LEU A 180 -8.98 12.58 5.07
N PRO A 181 -7.89 11.82 5.15
CA PRO A 181 -7.53 10.86 4.10
C PRO A 181 -8.66 9.86 3.84
N GLY A 182 -9.05 9.73 2.57
CA GLY A 182 -10.14 8.85 2.18
C GLY A 182 -11.52 9.51 2.12
N ASP A 183 -11.67 10.75 2.58
CA ASP A 183 -12.91 11.51 2.37
C ASP A 183 -13.06 11.87 0.88
N ALA A 184 -14.30 11.79 0.35
CA ALA A 184 -14.65 12.12 -1.03
C ALA A 184 -14.66 13.64 -1.27
#